data_e439b396a9ae64750921df371abfed0c
#
_entry.id   e439b396a9ae64750921df371abfed0c
#
_cell.length_a   1.000
_cell.length_b   1.000
_cell.length_c   1.000
_cell.angle_alpha   90.00
_cell.angle_beta   90.00
_cell.angle_gamma   90.00
#
_symmetry.space_group_name_H-M   'P 1'
#
loop_
_entity.id
_entity.type
_entity.pdbx_description
1 polymer ?
#
loop_
_entity_poly.entity_id
_entity_poly.type
_entity_poly.pdbx_seq_one_letter_code
_entity_poly.pdbx_strand_id
1 'polypeptide(L)'
;DPVGFVDLTATILEAAGVTHPALGQAELAPVGRSLVALLESGKSDRVEPQRTHVFSGRERHSSSRHNNMTYPQRCLRSDRYIYIRNFKPDRWPAGDPQKFDIPGKLGPMHGGYHDIDACPSLTFLIENRAQPAVARYFHWSVDKRPGEELYDITSDPACLKNLALDPAHYKTTQTYRDQMDAYLKETGDPRALDQGDIWETYKRYSRMRSFPRP
;
A
#
# COMPACT_ATOMS: atom_id res chain seq x y z
N ASP A 1 1.22 -8.44 19.27
CA ASP A 1 1.27 -9.28 18.08
C ASP A 1 0.89 -8.46 16.84
N PRO A 2 1.61 -8.55 15.70
CA PRO A 2 1.15 -8.04 14.43
C PRO A 2 -0.13 -8.74 13.98
N VAL A 3 -1.16 -7.95 13.61
CA VAL A 3 -2.45 -8.45 13.14
C VAL A 3 -2.89 -7.72 11.87
N GLY A 4 -3.56 -8.43 10.98
CA GLY A 4 -4.06 -7.90 9.72
C GLY A 4 -5.58 -8.05 9.57
N PHE A 5 -6.18 -7.28 8.67
CA PHE A 5 -7.61 -7.41 8.39
C PHE A 5 -8.01 -8.79 7.83
N VAL A 6 -7.06 -9.50 7.22
CA VAL A 6 -7.28 -10.88 6.77
C VAL A 6 -7.60 -11.82 7.93
N ASP A 7 -7.15 -11.49 9.16
CA ASP A 7 -7.39 -12.29 10.36
C ASP A 7 -8.85 -12.20 10.85
N LEU A 8 -9.58 -11.13 10.47
CA LEU A 8 -10.94 -10.91 10.97
C LEU A 8 -11.92 -11.99 10.52
N THR A 9 -11.82 -12.46 9.28
CA THR A 9 -12.71 -13.53 8.79
C THR A 9 -12.53 -14.80 9.60
N ALA A 10 -11.29 -15.22 9.80
CA ALA A 10 -10.99 -16.41 10.61
C ALA A 10 -11.49 -16.24 12.05
N THR A 11 -11.31 -15.06 12.65
CA THR A 11 -11.76 -14.72 14.00
C THR A 11 -13.27 -14.79 14.15
N ILE A 12 -14.01 -14.18 13.23
CA ILE A 12 -15.48 -14.15 13.24
C ILE A 12 -16.05 -15.57 13.12
N LEU A 13 -15.50 -16.37 12.22
CA LEU A 13 -15.94 -17.75 12.03
C LEU A 13 -15.68 -18.62 13.25
N GLU A 14 -14.49 -18.53 13.85
CA GLU A 14 -14.17 -19.24 15.07
C GLU A 14 -15.06 -18.82 16.25
N ALA A 15 -15.22 -17.51 16.46
CA ALA A 15 -16.08 -17.00 17.53
C ALA A 15 -17.55 -17.40 17.35
N ALA A 16 -18.01 -17.58 16.12
CA ALA A 16 -19.37 -18.06 15.81
C ALA A 16 -19.50 -19.58 15.82
N GLY A 17 -18.42 -20.34 15.99
CA GLY A 17 -18.43 -21.82 15.89
C GLY A 17 -18.75 -22.32 14.48
N VAL A 18 -18.44 -21.53 13.44
CA VAL A 18 -18.79 -21.83 12.04
C VAL A 18 -17.53 -22.21 11.26
N THR A 19 -17.59 -23.32 10.56
CA THR A 19 -16.54 -23.73 9.63
C THR A 19 -16.57 -22.84 8.36
N HIS A 20 -15.40 -22.37 7.91
CA HIS A 20 -15.32 -21.60 6.67
C HIS A 20 -15.87 -22.43 5.49
N PRO A 21 -16.80 -21.88 4.68
CA PRO A 21 -17.44 -22.64 3.58
C PRO A 21 -16.47 -23.06 2.47
N ALA A 22 -15.32 -22.41 2.37
CA ALA A 22 -14.26 -22.76 1.42
C ALA A 22 -13.16 -23.64 2.05
N LEU A 23 -13.39 -24.20 3.24
CA LEU A 23 -12.42 -25.12 3.84
C LEU A 23 -12.24 -26.36 2.94
N GLY A 24 -10.99 -26.65 2.59
CA GLY A 24 -10.64 -27.69 1.61
C GLY A 24 -10.58 -27.22 0.15
N GLN A 25 -10.92 -25.98 -0.16
CA GLN A 25 -10.72 -25.34 -1.44
C GLN A 25 -9.51 -24.39 -1.31
N ALA A 26 -8.32 -24.88 -1.63
CA ALA A 26 -7.06 -24.15 -1.38
C ALA A 26 -7.02 -22.73 -1.96
N GLU A 27 -7.62 -22.55 -3.13
CA GLU A 27 -7.69 -21.26 -3.83
C GLU A 27 -8.60 -20.22 -3.13
N LEU A 28 -9.51 -20.67 -2.27
CA LEU A 28 -10.49 -19.83 -1.57
C LEU A 28 -10.27 -19.83 -0.06
N ALA A 29 -9.31 -20.61 0.45
CA ALA A 29 -9.05 -20.70 1.87
C ALA A 29 -8.57 -19.34 2.41
N PRO A 30 -9.09 -18.88 3.57
CA PRO A 30 -8.62 -17.64 4.16
C PRO A 30 -7.15 -17.79 4.59
N VAL A 31 -6.33 -16.82 4.23
CA VAL A 31 -4.91 -16.76 4.62
C VAL A 31 -4.70 -16.20 6.03
N GLY A 32 -5.75 -15.65 6.66
CA GLY A 32 -5.71 -15.07 7.99
C GLY A 32 -5.76 -16.13 9.09
N ARG A 33 -5.26 -15.77 10.27
CA ARG A 33 -5.30 -16.60 11.50
C ARG A 33 -6.21 -15.93 12.51
N SER A 34 -7.07 -16.73 13.17
CA SER A 34 -7.98 -16.22 14.20
C SER A 34 -7.24 -15.47 15.30
N LEU A 35 -7.87 -14.43 15.83
CA LEU A 35 -7.42 -13.63 16.96
C LEU A 35 -8.08 -14.03 18.28
N VAL A 36 -8.95 -15.04 18.29
CA VAL A 36 -9.70 -15.45 19.51
C VAL A 36 -8.74 -15.72 20.65
N ALA A 37 -7.69 -16.52 20.45
CA ALA A 37 -6.70 -16.81 21.47
C ALA A 37 -5.98 -15.56 22.01
N LEU A 38 -5.74 -14.56 21.15
CA LEU A 38 -5.18 -13.27 21.56
C LEU A 38 -6.16 -12.50 22.44
N LEU A 39 -7.41 -12.41 22.00
CA LEU A 39 -8.46 -11.65 22.69
C LEU A 39 -8.79 -12.25 24.08
N GLU A 40 -8.71 -13.56 24.22
CA GLU A 40 -8.99 -14.28 25.47
C GLU A 40 -7.78 -14.37 26.40
N SER A 41 -6.57 -14.11 25.93
CA SER A 41 -5.33 -14.33 26.67
C SER A 41 -5.18 -13.48 27.94
N GLY A 42 -5.83 -12.34 28.02
CA GLY A 42 -5.63 -11.35 29.09
C GLY A 42 -4.20 -10.80 29.21
N LYS A 43 -3.31 -11.12 28.29
CA LYS A 43 -1.92 -10.64 28.28
C LYS A 43 -1.81 -9.31 27.52
N SER A 44 -0.91 -8.46 27.97
CA SER A 44 -0.61 -7.16 27.33
C SER A 44 0.56 -7.22 26.34
N ASP A 45 1.36 -8.29 26.37
CA ASP A 45 2.53 -8.48 25.53
C ASP A 45 2.25 -9.43 24.36
N ARG A 46 3.31 -9.94 23.73
CA ARG A 46 3.20 -10.91 22.66
C ARG A 46 2.63 -12.22 23.17
N VAL A 47 1.50 -12.62 22.61
CA VAL A 47 0.77 -13.86 22.94
C VAL A 47 1.18 -14.99 22.02
N GLU A 48 1.30 -14.72 20.72
CA GLU A 48 1.70 -15.70 19.69
C GLU A 48 3.05 -15.31 19.07
N PRO A 49 4.18 -15.90 19.53
CA PRO A 49 5.52 -15.57 19.03
C PRO A 49 5.69 -15.72 17.52
N GLN A 50 4.93 -16.61 16.90
CA GLN A 50 4.95 -16.85 15.44
C GLN A 50 4.28 -15.74 14.62
N ARG A 51 3.53 -14.81 15.24
CA ARG A 51 3.01 -13.62 14.56
C ARG A 51 4.08 -12.54 14.48
N THR A 52 5.06 -12.73 13.61
CA THR A 52 6.21 -11.83 13.50
C THR A 52 5.97 -10.67 12.53
N HIS A 53 5.00 -10.82 11.64
CA HIS A 53 4.73 -9.82 10.60
C HIS A 53 3.33 -9.97 10.00
N VAL A 54 2.90 -8.94 9.29
CA VAL A 54 1.66 -8.92 8.50
C VAL A 54 1.92 -8.36 7.12
N PHE A 55 1.13 -8.85 6.17
CA PHE A 55 1.11 -8.34 4.79
C PHE A 55 -0.15 -7.53 4.53
N SER A 56 -0.01 -6.53 3.68
CA SER A 56 -1.13 -5.76 3.16
C SER A 56 -0.83 -5.30 1.73
N GLY A 57 -1.86 -4.91 1.00
CA GLY A 57 -1.68 -4.49 -0.39
C GLY A 57 -2.79 -3.57 -0.87
N ARG A 58 -2.49 -2.85 -1.94
CA ARG A 58 -3.43 -2.00 -2.64
C ARG A 58 -3.15 -2.04 -4.13
N GLU A 59 -4.21 -2.10 -4.94
CA GLU A 59 -4.11 -1.93 -6.39
C GLU A 59 -4.56 -0.54 -6.82
N ARG A 60 -5.71 -0.10 -6.34
CA ARG A 60 -6.25 1.24 -6.62
C ARG A 60 -7.20 1.70 -5.53
N HIS A 61 -7.37 3.01 -5.49
CA HIS A 61 -8.44 3.66 -4.78
C HIS A 61 -9.17 4.60 -5.75
N SER A 62 -10.48 4.47 -5.89
CA SER A 62 -11.31 5.23 -6.84
C SER A 62 -10.79 5.20 -8.32
N SER A 63 -11.23 6.14 -9.16
CA SER A 63 -10.69 6.37 -10.51
C SER A 63 -9.73 7.56 -10.50
N SER A 64 -8.77 7.54 -9.58
CA SER A 64 -7.86 8.66 -9.34
C SER A 64 -6.75 8.84 -10.38
N ARG A 65 -6.66 7.93 -11.36
CA ARG A 65 -5.71 8.06 -12.49
C ARG A 65 -6.44 7.97 -13.81
N HIS A 66 -5.89 8.64 -14.82
CA HIS A 66 -6.37 8.53 -16.19
C HIS A 66 -6.47 7.04 -16.60
N ASN A 67 -7.48 6.70 -17.39
CA ASN A 67 -7.77 5.32 -17.79
C ASN A 67 -7.97 4.34 -16.63
N ASN A 68 -8.31 4.83 -15.43
CA ASN A 68 -8.50 4.00 -14.24
C ASN A 68 -7.26 3.14 -13.89
N MET A 69 -6.07 3.59 -14.24
CA MET A 69 -4.82 2.89 -13.94
C MET A 69 -4.64 2.66 -12.44
N THR A 70 -4.02 1.55 -12.10
CA THR A 70 -3.70 1.18 -10.71
C THR A 70 -2.48 1.94 -10.18
N TYR A 71 -2.29 1.91 -8.86
CA TYR A 71 -1.01 2.14 -8.20
C TYR A 71 -0.76 0.97 -7.25
N PRO A 72 -0.15 -0.10 -7.77
CA PRO A 72 0.01 -1.33 -7.01
C PRO A 72 1.11 -1.22 -5.97
N GLN A 73 0.75 -1.50 -4.73
CA GLN A 73 1.67 -1.57 -3.59
C GLN A 73 1.46 -2.85 -2.82
N ARG A 74 2.54 -3.40 -2.25
CA ARG A 74 2.52 -4.43 -1.22
C ARG A 74 3.38 -3.98 -0.05
N CYS A 75 2.91 -4.26 1.14
CA CYS A 75 3.56 -3.87 2.38
C CYS A 75 3.73 -5.09 3.27
N LEU A 76 4.92 -5.23 3.83
CA LEU A 76 5.26 -6.17 4.89
C LEU A 76 5.66 -5.36 6.11
N ARG A 77 4.92 -5.54 7.20
CA ARG A 77 5.19 -4.88 8.47
C ARG A 77 5.52 -5.90 9.56
N SER A 78 6.63 -5.67 10.23
CA SER A 78 7.02 -6.35 11.48
C SER A 78 6.92 -5.37 12.67
N ASP A 79 7.42 -5.79 13.83
CA ASP A 79 7.50 -4.93 15.01
C ASP A 79 8.45 -3.73 14.82
N ARG A 80 9.49 -3.92 14.01
CA ARG A 80 10.55 -2.92 13.82
C ARG A 80 10.54 -2.26 12.46
N TYR A 81 10.26 -3.01 11.40
CA TYR A 81 10.39 -2.50 10.04
C TYR A 81 9.08 -2.52 9.27
N ILE A 82 8.91 -1.51 8.43
CA ILE A 82 7.96 -1.51 7.33
C ILE A 82 8.74 -1.58 6.02
N TYR A 83 8.45 -2.56 5.19
CA TYR A 83 8.94 -2.67 3.83
C TYR A 83 7.79 -2.52 2.84
N ILE A 84 7.95 -1.64 1.86
CA ILE A 84 6.94 -1.38 0.84
C ILE A 84 7.55 -1.61 -0.54
N ARG A 85 6.82 -2.32 -1.40
CA ARG A 85 7.13 -2.44 -2.82
C ARG A 85 6.09 -1.70 -3.65
N ASN A 86 6.57 -0.76 -4.48
CA ASN A 86 5.79 -0.01 -5.44
C ASN A 86 6.08 -0.57 -6.84
N PHE A 87 5.10 -1.24 -7.47
CA PHE A 87 5.31 -1.92 -8.76
C PHE A 87 5.28 -0.98 -9.96
N LYS A 88 4.74 0.22 -9.81
CA LYS A 88 4.66 1.25 -10.84
C LYS A 88 5.16 2.60 -10.29
N PRO A 89 6.46 2.71 -9.96
CA PRO A 89 7.03 3.90 -9.29
C PRO A 89 7.01 5.17 -10.18
N ASP A 90 6.84 5.01 -11.48
CA ASP A 90 6.65 6.08 -12.45
C ASP A 90 5.29 6.79 -12.33
N ARG A 91 4.31 6.16 -11.66
CA ARG A 91 2.96 6.72 -11.44
C ARG A 91 2.89 7.54 -10.15
N TRP A 92 1.96 8.49 -10.12
CA TRP A 92 1.65 9.23 -8.90
C TRP A 92 0.82 8.36 -7.95
N PRO A 93 1.20 8.25 -6.66
CA PRO A 93 0.52 7.37 -5.68
C PRO A 93 -0.97 7.65 -5.53
N ALA A 94 -1.32 8.95 -5.51
CA ALA A 94 -2.70 9.40 -5.38
C ALA A 94 -3.24 10.07 -6.66
N GLY A 95 -2.60 9.84 -7.81
CA GLY A 95 -2.90 10.53 -9.07
C GLY A 95 -2.17 11.86 -9.20
N ASP A 96 -2.32 12.51 -10.35
CA ASP A 96 -1.61 13.76 -10.64
C ASP A 96 -1.98 14.84 -9.62
N PRO A 97 -1.01 15.52 -9.00
CA PRO A 97 -1.28 16.47 -7.92
C PRO A 97 -2.00 17.74 -8.38
N GLN A 98 -2.01 17.98 -9.68
CA GLN A 98 -2.62 19.16 -10.32
C GLN A 98 -3.42 18.73 -11.54
N LYS A 99 -4.57 19.36 -11.80
CA LYS A 99 -5.38 19.02 -12.96
C LYS A 99 -4.74 19.51 -14.29
N PHE A 100 -5.26 18.98 -15.38
CA PHE A 100 -4.97 19.48 -16.72
C PHE A 100 -6.20 20.23 -17.28
N ASP A 101 -6.00 21.39 -17.91
CA ASP A 101 -7.07 22.14 -18.58
C ASP A 101 -7.41 21.54 -19.93
N ILE A 102 -6.38 21.17 -20.67
CA ILE A 102 -6.42 20.42 -21.92
C ILE A 102 -5.36 19.33 -21.87
N PRO A 103 -5.39 18.32 -22.74
CA PRO A 103 -4.37 17.29 -22.77
C PRO A 103 -2.94 17.86 -22.74
N GLY A 104 -2.16 17.38 -21.75
CA GLY A 104 -0.76 17.77 -21.58
C GLY A 104 -0.50 19.16 -20.99
N LYS A 105 -1.53 19.99 -20.71
CA LYS A 105 -1.34 21.34 -20.17
C LYS A 105 -1.89 21.44 -18.75
N LEU A 106 -1.01 21.72 -17.79
CA LEU A 106 -1.40 21.95 -16.40
C LEU A 106 -2.36 23.15 -16.28
N GLY A 107 -3.43 22.94 -15.56
CA GLY A 107 -4.44 23.94 -15.20
C GLY A 107 -4.38 24.32 -13.74
N PRO A 108 -5.44 24.99 -13.24
CA PRO A 108 -5.53 25.32 -11.82
C PRO A 108 -5.51 24.08 -10.93
N MET A 109 -5.26 24.29 -9.64
CA MET A 109 -5.39 23.26 -8.62
C MET A 109 -6.81 22.73 -8.55
N HIS A 110 -6.98 21.48 -8.22
CA HIS A 110 -8.25 20.81 -7.94
C HIS A 110 -9.06 20.38 -9.17
N GLY A 111 -9.79 19.29 -9.01
CA GLY A 111 -10.67 18.76 -10.05
C GLY A 111 -9.93 18.07 -11.21
N GLY A 112 -9.26 16.95 -10.95
CA GLY A 112 -8.52 16.19 -11.96
C GLY A 112 -8.42 14.70 -11.61
N TYR A 113 -7.45 14.04 -12.20
CA TYR A 113 -7.12 12.64 -11.92
C TYR A 113 -6.27 12.52 -10.65
N HIS A 114 -6.82 12.86 -9.50
CA HIS A 114 -6.17 12.69 -8.21
C HIS A 114 -7.19 12.32 -7.11
N ASP A 115 -6.68 11.88 -5.98
CA ASP A 115 -7.47 11.42 -4.83
C ASP A 115 -7.00 12.08 -3.53
N ILE A 116 -6.39 13.24 -3.64
CA ILE A 116 -5.99 14.08 -2.52
C ILE A 116 -7.03 15.19 -2.39
N ASP A 117 -7.58 15.36 -1.20
CA ASP A 117 -8.56 16.40 -0.94
C ASP A 117 -7.97 17.79 -1.13
N ALA A 118 -8.74 18.65 -1.79
CA ALA A 118 -8.36 20.03 -2.01
C ALA A 118 -8.32 20.80 -0.69
N CYS A 119 -7.16 21.38 -0.39
CA CYS A 119 -6.98 22.24 0.78
C CYS A 119 -5.85 23.26 0.56
N PRO A 120 -5.82 24.37 1.34
CA PRO A 120 -4.76 25.37 1.21
C PRO A 120 -3.35 24.82 1.38
N SER A 121 -3.15 23.81 2.25
CA SER A 121 -1.85 23.18 2.47
C SER A 121 -1.38 22.42 1.22
N LEU A 122 -2.25 21.68 0.56
CA LEU A 122 -1.92 21.00 -0.70
C LEU A 122 -1.56 22.00 -1.79
N THR A 123 -2.35 23.06 -1.94
CA THR A 123 -2.08 24.15 -2.90
C THR A 123 -0.69 24.75 -2.66
N PHE A 124 -0.40 25.11 -1.40
CA PHE A 124 0.90 25.66 -1.02
C PHE A 124 2.06 24.72 -1.37
N LEU A 125 1.95 23.43 -1.04
CA LEU A 125 2.99 22.44 -1.35
C LEU A 125 3.24 22.31 -2.85
N ILE A 126 2.18 22.27 -3.66
CA ILE A 126 2.31 22.10 -5.10
C ILE A 126 2.91 23.36 -5.77
N GLU A 127 2.44 24.55 -5.39
CA GLU A 127 2.93 25.82 -5.96
C GLU A 127 4.39 26.11 -5.59
N ASN A 128 4.80 25.67 -4.40
CA ASN A 128 6.12 25.96 -3.85
C ASN A 128 7.08 24.76 -3.88
N ARG A 129 6.73 23.65 -4.55
CA ARG A 129 7.51 22.40 -4.55
C ARG A 129 8.97 22.53 -5.00
N ALA A 130 9.29 23.57 -5.77
CA ALA A 130 10.67 23.86 -6.19
C ALA A 130 11.49 24.62 -5.15
N GLN A 131 10.86 25.16 -4.10
CA GLN A 131 11.56 25.87 -3.04
C GLN A 131 12.24 24.89 -2.09
N PRO A 132 13.56 25.03 -1.78
CA PRO A 132 14.28 24.09 -0.92
C PRO A 132 13.63 23.84 0.46
N ALA A 133 13.02 24.86 1.04
CA ALA A 133 12.35 24.76 2.34
C ALA A 133 11.05 23.93 2.28
N VAL A 134 10.42 23.81 1.11
CA VAL A 134 9.11 23.16 0.91
C VAL A 134 9.25 21.81 0.22
N ALA A 135 10.25 21.65 -0.65
CA ALA A 135 10.43 20.46 -1.51
C ALA A 135 10.34 19.14 -0.74
N ARG A 136 10.95 19.06 0.45
CA ARG A 136 10.91 17.85 1.29
C ARG A 136 9.49 17.45 1.72
N TYR A 137 8.63 18.42 2.03
CA TYR A 137 7.26 18.17 2.46
C TYR A 137 6.39 17.70 1.28
N PHE A 138 6.60 18.29 0.09
CA PHE A 138 5.99 17.80 -1.13
C PHE A 138 6.42 16.36 -1.41
N HIS A 139 7.72 16.07 -1.33
CA HIS A 139 8.26 14.72 -1.50
C HIS A 139 7.64 13.71 -0.54
N TRP A 140 7.52 14.02 0.74
CA TRP A 140 6.94 13.11 1.73
C TRP A 140 5.45 12.87 1.57
N SER A 141 4.69 13.85 1.09
CA SER A 141 3.22 13.81 1.11
C SER A 141 2.57 13.53 -0.24
N VAL A 142 3.18 13.95 -1.34
CA VAL A 142 2.52 13.98 -2.66
C VAL A 142 3.30 13.27 -3.74
N ASP A 143 4.65 13.36 -3.71
CA ASP A 143 5.52 12.98 -4.79
C ASP A 143 5.50 11.47 -5.10
N LYS A 144 6.04 11.11 -6.26
CA LYS A 144 6.24 9.72 -6.68
C LYS A 144 7.12 8.98 -5.69
N ARG A 145 6.86 7.68 -5.53
CA ARG A 145 7.60 6.83 -4.61
C ARG A 145 8.63 5.99 -5.36
N PRO A 146 9.78 5.68 -4.74
CA PRO A 146 10.71 4.71 -5.30
C PRO A 146 10.09 3.32 -5.38
N GLY A 147 10.70 2.41 -6.13
CA GLY A 147 10.24 1.02 -6.26
C GLY A 147 10.22 0.26 -4.93
N GLU A 148 11.13 0.61 -4.02
CA GLU A 148 11.22 -0.01 -2.69
C GLU A 148 11.41 1.04 -1.60
N GLU A 149 10.76 0.79 -0.46
CA GLU A 149 10.91 1.61 0.73
C GLU A 149 11.10 0.69 1.94
N LEU A 150 12.04 1.06 2.82
CA LEU A 150 12.26 0.40 4.11
C LEU A 150 12.33 1.48 5.20
N TYR A 151 11.56 1.31 6.26
CA TYR A 151 11.52 2.22 7.39
C TYR A 151 11.73 1.46 8.70
N ASP A 152 12.61 1.94 9.57
CA ASP A 152 12.75 1.48 10.96
C ASP A 152 11.80 2.28 11.85
N ILE A 153 10.61 1.74 12.09
CA ILE A 153 9.53 2.42 12.83
C ILE A 153 9.82 2.59 14.33
N THR A 154 10.88 1.99 14.84
CA THR A 154 11.29 2.20 16.24
C THR A 154 12.10 3.47 16.40
N SER A 155 12.90 3.81 15.40
CA SER A 155 13.72 5.05 15.39
C SER A 155 13.11 6.18 14.56
N ASP A 156 12.26 5.83 13.57
CA ASP A 156 11.56 6.74 12.65
C ASP A 156 10.08 6.36 12.53
N PRO A 157 9.27 6.56 13.58
CA PRO A 157 7.85 6.19 13.55
C PRO A 157 7.01 6.96 12.53
N ALA A 158 7.51 8.08 12.04
CA ALA A 158 6.88 8.87 10.98
C ALA A 158 7.26 8.41 9.55
N CYS A 159 8.15 7.42 9.41
CA CYS A 159 8.60 6.88 8.12
C CYS A 159 9.12 7.96 7.15
N LEU A 160 9.96 8.86 7.64
CA LEU A 160 10.49 9.97 6.85
C LEU A 160 11.80 9.63 6.13
N LYS A 161 12.55 8.65 6.65
CA LYS A 161 13.85 8.24 6.11
C LYS A 161 13.76 6.86 5.48
N ASN A 162 13.69 6.81 4.15
CA ASN A 162 13.76 5.52 3.44
C ASN A 162 15.17 4.93 3.52
N LEU A 163 15.29 3.72 4.06
CA LEU A 163 16.54 2.97 4.27
C LEU A 163 16.81 1.94 3.17
N ALA A 164 15.93 1.78 2.18
CA ALA A 164 16.03 0.70 1.18
C ALA A 164 17.34 0.72 0.37
N LEU A 165 17.92 1.91 0.17
CA LEU A 165 19.19 2.09 -0.55
C LEU A 165 20.38 2.36 0.40
N ASP A 166 20.18 2.33 1.70
CA ASP A 166 21.26 2.53 2.68
C ASP A 166 22.11 1.24 2.76
N PRO A 167 23.43 1.30 2.46
CA PRO A 167 24.31 0.13 2.54
C PRO A 167 24.30 -0.56 3.91
N ALA A 168 24.11 0.19 4.99
CA ALA A 168 24.03 -0.38 6.35
C ALA A 168 22.78 -1.26 6.53
N HIS A 169 21.75 -1.06 5.72
CA HIS A 169 20.48 -1.79 5.77
C HIS A 169 20.29 -2.78 4.61
N TYR A 170 21.32 -2.98 3.77
CA TYR A 170 21.24 -3.86 2.60
C TYR A 170 20.72 -5.27 2.94
N LYS A 171 21.29 -5.91 3.96
CA LYS A 171 20.86 -7.26 4.38
C LYS A 171 19.41 -7.28 4.87
N THR A 172 18.99 -6.27 5.61
CA THR A 172 17.62 -6.13 6.10
C THR A 172 16.67 -5.98 4.90
N THR A 173 16.96 -5.06 3.99
CA THR A 173 16.18 -4.86 2.77
C THR A 173 16.05 -6.15 1.97
N GLN A 174 17.15 -6.89 1.79
CA GLN A 174 17.13 -8.16 1.07
C GLN A 174 16.24 -9.19 1.77
N THR A 175 16.35 -9.34 3.10
CA THR A 175 15.51 -10.25 3.87
C THR A 175 14.02 -9.94 3.70
N TYR A 176 13.63 -8.67 3.77
CA TYR A 176 12.22 -8.28 3.60
C TYR A 176 11.74 -8.43 2.16
N ARG A 177 12.61 -8.21 1.18
CA ARG A 177 12.34 -8.47 -0.23
C ARG A 177 12.05 -9.95 -0.47
N ASP A 178 12.91 -10.83 0.05
CA ASP A 178 12.78 -12.28 -0.11
C ASP A 178 11.50 -12.81 0.57
N GLN A 179 11.18 -12.30 1.77
CA GLN A 179 9.93 -12.63 2.47
C GLN A 179 8.69 -12.17 1.68
N MET A 180 8.73 -10.96 1.12
CA MET A 180 7.66 -10.45 0.28
C MET A 180 7.48 -11.32 -0.98
N ASP A 181 8.56 -11.65 -1.66
CA ASP A 181 8.54 -12.49 -2.88
C ASP A 181 7.98 -13.88 -2.59
N ALA A 182 8.41 -14.49 -1.48
CA ALA A 182 7.90 -15.79 -1.05
C ALA A 182 6.39 -15.75 -0.79
N TYR A 183 5.93 -14.75 -0.04
CA TYR A 183 4.51 -14.58 0.28
C TYR A 183 3.65 -14.34 -0.97
N LEU A 184 4.07 -13.43 -1.84
CA LEU A 184 3.32 -13.12 -3.06
C LEU A 184 3.23 -14.33 -3.99
N LYS A 185 4.30 -15.13 -4.07
CA LYS A 185 4.32 -16.38 -4.85
C LYS A 185 3.41 -17.44 -4.22
N GLU A 186 3.48 -17.63 -2.91
CA GLU A 186 2.66 -18.58 -2.17
C GLU A 186 1.17 -18.28 -2.29
N THR A 187 0.80 -16.99 -2.24
CA THR A 187 -0.59 -16.54 -2.36
C THR A 187 -1.07 -16.38 -3.81
N GLY A 188 -0.23 -16.66 -4.79
CA GLY A 188 -0.58 -16.53 -6.21
C GLY A 188 -0.84 -15.09 -6.64
N ASP A 189 -0.18 -14.11 -6.01
CA ASP A 189 -0.38 -12.70 -6.36
C ASP A 189 0.06 -12.45 -7.81
N PRO A 190 -0.82 -11.94 -8.70
CA PRO A 190 -0.49 -11.71 -10.10
C PRO A 190 0.73 -10.80 -10.31
N ARG A 191 1.05 -9.92 -9.34
CA ARG A 191 2.25 -9.07 -9.41
C ARG A 191 3.56 -9.86 -9.29
N ALA A 192 3.53 -10.99 -8.58
CA ALA A 192 4.70 -11.88 -8.49
C ALA A 192 4.85 -12.82 -9.69
N LEU A 193 3.80 -12.98 -10.49
CA LEU A 193 3.74 -13.89 -11.63
C LEU A 193 3.85 -13.17 -12.98
N ASP A 194 4.31 -11.93 -13.01
CA ASP A 194 4.36 -11.03 -14.18
C ASP A 194 3.02 -10.85 -14.91
N GLN A 195 1.92 -11.12 -14.21
CA GLN A 195 0.55 -11.00 -14.71
C GLN A 195 -0.20 -9.82 -14.08
N GLY A 196 0.52 -8.98 -13.34
CA GLY A 196 -0.09 -7.91 -12.55
C GLY A 196 -0.86 -6.87 -13.34
N ASP A 197 -0.61 -6.73 -14.62
CA ASP A 197 -1.34 -5.80 -15.46
C ASP A 197 -2.78 -6.27 -15.78
N ILE A 198 -3.16 -7.50 -15.42
CA ILE A 198 -4.55 -7.98 -15.45
C ILE A 198 -5.49 -7.06 -14.65
N TRP A 199 -5.00 -6.45 -13.56
CA TRP A 199 -5.77 -5.49 -12.76
C TRP A 199 -6.21 -4.25 -13.54
N GLU A 200 -5.50 -3.89 -14.61
CA GLU A 200 -5.84 -2.77 -15.50
C GLU A 200 -7.00 -3.12 -16.45
N THR A 201 -7.22 -4.42 -16.71
CA THR A 201 -8.24 -4.89 -17.67
C THR A 201 -9.62 -5.05 -17.05
N TYR A 202 -9.72 -5.04 -15.71
CA TYR A 202 -10.99 -5.27 -15.03
C TYR A 202 -11.97 -4.12 -15.24
N LYS A 203 -13.18 -4.48 -15.71
CA LYS A 203 -14.23 -3.51 -15.92
C LYS A 203 -14.62 -2.83 -14.61
N ARG A 204 -14.64 -1.51 -14.63
CA ARG A 204 -15.21 -0.73 -13.56
C ARG A 204 -16.70 -0.51 -13.81
N TYR A 205 -17.53 -0.88 -12.85
CA TYR A 205 -19.00 -0.74 -12.95
C TYR A 205 -19.51 0.60 -12.40
N SER A 206 -18.72 1.32 -11.61
CA SER A 206 -19.06 2.67 -11.17
C SER A 206 -18.53 3.73 -12.15
N ARG A 207 -19.12 4.93 -12.08
CA ARG A 207 -18.72 6.06 -12.93
C ARG A 207 -17.21 6.34 -12.81
N MET A 208 -16.54 6.50 -13.93
CA MET A 208 -15.16 6.95 -14.00
C MET A 208 -15.10 8.48 -14.13
N ARG A 209 -14.01 9.06 -13.63
CA ARG A 209 -13.68 10.47 -13.87
C ARG A 209 -13.40 10.69 -15.35
N SER A 210 -13.82 11.85 -15.85
CA SER A 210 -13.59 12.27 -17.24
C SER A 210 -13.09 13.71 -17.21
N PHE A 211 -11.80 13.87 -17.17
CA PHE A 211 -11.10 15.15 -17.21
C PHE A 211 -10.11 15.15 -18.36
N PRO A 212 -9.57 16.32 -18.76
CA PRO A 212 -8.44 16.36 -19.66
C PRO A 212 -7.30 15.45 -19.16
N ARG A 213 -6.72 14.67 -20.07
CA ARG A 213 -5.64 13.73 -19.75
C ARG A 213 -4.32 14.44 -19.46
N PRO A 214 -3.46 13.84 -18.63
CA PRO A 214 -2.07 14.25 -18.45
C PRO A 214 -1.30 14.30 -19.75
#